data_c1a6e708d91f52ebdc942c7b7d2938b1
#
_entry.id   c1a6e708d91f52ebdc942c7b7d2938b1
#
_cell.length_a   1.000
_cell.length_b   1.000
_cell.length_c   1.000
_cell.angle_alpha   90.00
_cell.angle_beta   90.00
_cell.angle_gamma   90.00
#
_symmetry.space_group_name_H-M   'P 1'
#
loop_
_entity.id
_entity.type
_entity.pdbx_description
1 polymer ?
#
loop_
_entity_poly.entity_id
_entity_poly.type
_entity_poly.pdbx_seq_one_letter_code
_entity_poly.pdbx_strand_id
1 'polypeptide(L)'
;MPDKRSQVISWDEFFMRVAIAASLRSKDPKTQVGACIADVHNRILSVGYNGTPSPISDDDFPWGDSDDPLEDKHSYVIHAEANAILNYRGSLKDMHHATVYVTLFPCHECAKTLAQAGIGEVVYLFDKYKGRVDSQIARRVLMTCGIRFRQIELSEFELSE
;
A
#
# COMPACT_ATOMS: atom_id res chain seq x y z
N MET A 1 -25.19 -30.89 15.13
CA MET A 1 -23.85 -30.27 15.14
C MET A 1 -23.97 -28.85 14.67
N PRO A 2 -23.29 -27.90 15.28
CA PRO A 2 -23.32 -26.53 14.79
C PRO A 2 -22.66 -26.44 13.40
N ASP A 3 -23.27 -25.66 12.53
CA ASP A 3 -22.70 -25.40 11.21
C ASP A 3 -21.47 -24.46 11.32
N LYS A 4 -20.63 -24.50 10.29
CA LYS A 4 -19.52 -23.55 10.20
C LYS A 4 -20.02 -22.11 10.18
N ARG A 5 -19.26 -21.19 10.75
CA ARG A 5 -19.54 -19.75 10.69
C ARG A 5 -19.66 -19.31 9.22
N SER A 6 -20.78 -18.65 8.88
CA SER A 6 -21.06 -18.16 7.52
C SER A 6 -20.55 -16.70 7.28
N GLN A 7 -20.50 -15.91 8.36
CA GLN A 7 -20.08 -14.53 8.29
C GLN A 7 -18.55 -14.43 8.47
N VAL A 8 -17.85 -14.54 7.37
CA VAL A 8 -16.39 -14.30 7.31
C VAL A 8 -16.10 -13.18 6.32
N ILE A 9 -15.12 -12.34 6.62
CA ILE A 9 -14.68 -11.30 5.68
C ILE A 9 -14.01 -11.95 4.47
N SER A 10 -14.08 -11.28 3.32
CA SER A 10 -13.36 -11.72 2.11
C SER A 10 -11.85 -11.62 2.28
N TRP A 11 -11.10 -12.30 1.43
CA TRP A 11 -9.65 -12.14 1.36
C TRP A 11 -9.24 -10.69 1.06
N ASP A 12 -9.95 -10.00 0.18
CA ASP A 12 -9.71 -8.59 -0.09
C ASP A 12 -9.84 -7.73 1.15
N GLU A 13 -10.92 -7.92 1.93
CA GLU A 13 -11.07 -7.18 3.19
C GLU A 13 -10.00 -7.53 4.20
N PHE A 14 -9.65 -8.81 4.32
CA PHE A 14 -8.60 -9.26 5.25
C PHE A 14 -7.28 -8.54 4.94
N PHE A 15 -6.82 -8.59 3.71
CA PHE A 15 -5.56 -7.95 3.33
C PHE A 15 -5.62 -6.43 3.39
N MET A 16 -6.76 -5.83 3.05
CA MET A 16 -6.92 -4.39 3.20
C MET A 16 -6.90 -3.96 4.67
N ARG A 17 -7.49 -4.74 5.57
CA ARG A 17 -7.42 -4.46 7.02
C ARG A 17 -6.00 -4.60 7.56
N VAL A 18 -5.20 -5.52 7.04
CA VAL A 18 -3.75 -5.59 7.34
C VAL A 18 -3.04 -4.33 6.87
N ALA A 19 -3.33 -3.85 5.66
CA ALA A 19 -2.79 -2.58 5.16
C ALA A 19 -3.21 -1.38 6.03
N ILE A 20 -4.46 -1.35 6.48
CA ILE A 20 -4.94 -0.31 7.41
C ILE A 20 -4.18 -0.38 8.75
N ALA A 21 -4.00 -1.59 9.30
CA ALA A 21 -3.22 -1.75 10.53
C ALA A 21 -1.79 -1.23 10.36
N ALA A 22 -1.16 -1.49 9.21
CA ALA A 22 0.15 -0.95 8.88
C ALA A 22 0.15 0.58 8.83
N SER A 23 -0.87 1.20 8.22
CA SER A 23 -0.97 2.66 8.13
C SER A 23 -0.97 3.36 9.50
N LEU A 24 -1.48 2.69 10.53
CA LEU A 24 -1.49 3.21 11.91
C LEU A 24 -0.08 3.32 12.52
N ARG A 25 0.90 2.70 11.91
CA ARG A 25 2.31 2.86 12.28
C ARG A 25 2.97 4.08 11.64
N SER A 26 2.38 4.72 10.64
CA SER A 26 2.94 5.91 10.00
C SER A 26 2.92 7.10 10.96
N LYS A 27 4.04 7.80 11.04
CA LYS A 27 4.20 9.04 11.81
C LYS A 27 3.89 10.29 11.01
N ASP A 28 3.54 10.15 9.73
CA ASP A 28 3.16 11.27 8.88
C ASP A 28 1.91 11.96 9.47
N PRO A 29 1.99 13.26 9.81
CA PRO A 29 0.87 13.95 10.45
C PRO A 29 -0.32 14.19 9.52
N LYS A 30 -0.12 14.13 8.20
CA LYS A 30 -1.13 14.49 7.20
C LYS A 30 -1.77 13.28 6.53
N THR A 31 -0.95 12.32 6.08
CA THR A 31 -1.43 11.17 5.32
C THR A 31 -0.71 9.90 5.74
N GLN A 32 -1.45 8.99 6.37
CA GLN A 32 -0.94 7.68 6.78
C GLN A 32 -1.39 6.65 5.74
N VAL A 33 -0.44 5.98 5.13
CA VAL A 33 -0.68 4.96 4.09
C VAL A 33 -0.09 3.63 4.54
N GLY A 34 -0.82 2.56 4.30
CA GLY A 34 -0.37 1.19 4.53
C GLY A 34 -0.53 0.34 3.28
N ALA A 35 0.35 -0.63 3.12
CA ALA A 35 0.31 -1.59 2.03
C ALA A 35 0.54 -3.01 2.54
N CYS A 36 -0.15 -3.98 1.93
CA CYS A 36 0.01 -5.40 2.16
C CYS A 36 0.14 -6.10 0.82
N ILE A 37 1.18 -6.90 0.64
CA ILE A 37 1.39 -7.70 -0.57
C ILE A 37 1.04 -9.15 -0.27
N ALA A 38 0.12 -9.72 -1.05
CA ALA A 38 -0.29 -11.12 -0.94
C ALA A 38 -0.03 -11.85 -2.25
N ASP A 39 0.42 -13.09 -2.16
CA ASP A 39 0.64 -13.95 -3.32
C ASP A 39 -0.66 -14.56 -3.86
N VAL A 40 -0.55 -15.29 -4.96
CA VAL A 40 -1.68 -15.98 -5.61
C VAL A 40 -2.32 -17.08 -4.75
N HIS A 41 -1.68 -17.47 -3.67
CA HIS A 41 -2.16 -18.49 -2.71
C HIS A 41 -2.73 -17.86 -1.43
N ASN A 42 -3.04 -16.56 -1.44
CA ASN A 42 -3.53 -15.81 -0.29
C ASN A 42 -2.58 -15.81 0.92
N ARG A 43 -1.28 -15.78 0.67
CA ARG A 43 -0.26 -15.66 1.71
C ARG A 43 0.29 -14.23 1.71
N ILE A 44 0.39 -13.65 2.89
CA ILE A 44 1.03 -12.33 3.03
C ILE A 44 2.54 -12.51 2.81
N LEU A 45 3.07 -11.80 1.82
CA LEU A 45 4.50 -11.76 1.57
C LEU A 45 5.16 -10.65 2.41
N SER A 46 4.55 -9.47 2.45
CA SER A 46 5.13 -8.30 3.09
C SER A 46 4.08 -7.25 3.41
N VAL A 47 4.46 -6.37 4.32
CA VAL A 47 3.65 -5.22 4.77
C VAL A 47 4.57 -3.99 4.82
N GLY A 48 4.03 -2.83 4.49
CA GLY A 48 4.74 -1.56 4.58
C GLY A 48 3.81 -0.41 4.95
N TYR A 49 4.39 0.66 5.45
CA TYR A 49 3.72 1.94 5.68
C TYR A 49 4.68 3.08 5.31
N ASN A 50 4.15 4.28 5.06
CA ASN A 50 4.99 5.40 4.69
C ASN A 50 5.77 5.95 5.89
N GLY A 51 7.05 6.18 5.68
CA GLY A 51 7.95 6.65 6.74
C GLY A 51 9.35 6.94 6.23
N THR A 52 10.16 7.53 7.08
CA THR A 52 11.57 7.78 6.80
C THR A 52 12.39 6.49 6.77
N PRO A 53 13.57 6.47 6.14
CA PRO A 53 14.45 5.31 6.17
C PRO A 53 14.77 4.86 7.60
N SER A 54 14.65 3.57 7.87
CA SER A 54 14.77 3.02 9.23
C SER A 54 16.10 3.27 9.97
N PRO A 55 17.26 3.45 9.29
CA PRO A 55 18.51 3.79 9.98
C PRO A 55 18.55 5.20 10.57
N ILE A 56 17.54 6.02 10.29
CA ILE A 56 17.50 7.44 10.63
C ILE A 56 16.49 7.65 11.75
N SER A 57 16.82 8.57 12.67
CA SER A 57 15.82 9.02 13.66
C SER A 57 14.71 9.80 12.96
N ASP A 58 13.47 9.56 13.36
CA ASP A 58 12.31 10.31 12.84
C ASP A 58 12.38 11.81 13.18
N ASP A 59 13.22 12.19 14.12
CA ASP A 59 13.43 13.58 14.54
C ASP A 59 14.45 14.32 13.66
N ASP A 60 15.17 13.62 12.79
CA ASP A 60 16.23 14.20 11.96
C ASP A 60 15.70 14.81 10.65
N PHE A 61 14.43 14.57 10.29
CA PHE A 61 13.84 15.06 9.04
C PHE A 61 12.55 15.83 9.25
N PRO A 62 12.23 16.74 8.32
CA PRO A 62 10.97 17.48 8.38
C PRO A 62 9.77 16.57 8.14
N TRP A 63 8.66 16.85 8.85
CA TRP A 63 7.37 16.18 8.66
C TRP A 63 6.30 17.10 8.06
N GLY A 64 6.68 18.31 7.67
CA GLY A 64 5.82 19.29 7.02
C GLY A 64 5.96 19.31 5.50
N ASP A 65 5.00 19.95 4.85
CA ASP A 65 5.10 20.32 3.44
C ASP A 65 5.85 21.64 3.33
N SER A 66 6.76 21.79 2.37
CA SER A 66 7.53 23.01 2.13
C SER A 66 7.83 23.21 0.66
N ASP A 67 7.95 24.46 0.23
CA ASP A 67 8.46 24.80 -1.11
C ASP A 67 9.98 24.61 -1.22
N ASP A 68 10.69 24.56 -0.10
CA ASP A 68 12.10 24.18 -0.05
C ASP A 68 12.21 22.65 0.01
N PRO A 69 12.78 22.00 -1.02
CA PRO A 69 12.92 20.54 -1.03
C PRO A 69 13.72 19.96 0.15
N LEU A 70 14.61 20.75 0.76
CA LEU A 70 15.38 20.31 1.92
C LEU A 70 14.52 20.28 3.20
N GLU A 71 13.45 21.05 3.23
CA GLU A 71 12.53 21.17 4.36
C GLU A 71 11.17 20.48 4.08
N ASP A 72 11.05 19.76 2.95
CA ASP A 72 9.84 19.07 2.56
C ASP A 72 9.94 17.56 2.87
N LYS A 73 8.98 17.05 3.65
CA LYS A 73 8.90 15.63 4.00
C LYS A 73 8.93 14.69 2.78
N HIS A 74 8.37 15.12 1.65
CA HIS A 74 8.29 14.30 0.43
C HIS A 74 9.66 13.95 -0.15
N SER A 75 10.69 14.72 0.20
CA SER A 75 12.07 14.43 -0.18
C SER A 75 12.68 13.25 0.60
N TYR A 76 12.09 12.85 1.74
CA TYR A 76 12.69 11.90 2.68
C TYR A 76 11.83 10.68 2.97
N VAL A 77 10.52 10.78 2.75
CA VAL A 77 9.57 9.71 3.08
C VAL A 77 9.55 8.65 1.98
N ILE A 78 9.71 7.40 2.36
CA ILE A 78 9.49 6.24 1.50
C ILE A 78 8.01 5.86 1.58
N HIS A 79 7.36 5.70 0.43
CA HIS A 79 5.95 5.35 0.38
C HIS A 79 5.69 3.90 0.83
N ALA A 80 4.47 3.63 1.26
CA ALA A 80 4.07 2.34 1.82
C ALA A 80 4.32 1.17 0.88
N GLU A 81 4.04 1.35 -0.40
CA GLU A 81 4.21 0.32 -1.44
C GLU A 81 5.70 -0.04 -1.63
N ALA A 82 6.54 0.98 -1.73
CA ALA A 82 7.99 0.79 -1.82
C ALA A 82 8.54 0.10 -0.56
N ASN A 83 8.10 0.53 0.62
CA ASN A 83 8.47 -0.12 1.88
C ASN A 83 8.01 -1.58 1.96
N ALA A 84 6.81 -1.90 1.48
CA ALA A 84 6.35 -3.28 1.43
C ALA A 84 7.27 -4.16 0.56
N ILE A 85 7.72 -3.66 -0.59
CA ILE A 85 8.68 -4.36 -1.44
C ILE A 85 10.04 -4.51 -0.74
N LEU A 86 10.55 -3.43 -0.17
CA LEU A 86 11.87 -3.42 0.50
C LEU A 86 11.90 -4.25 1.79
N ASN A 87 10.77 -4.38 2.47
CA ASN A 87 10.67 -5.19 3.69
C ASN A 87 10.61 -6.71 3.41
N TYR A 88 10.33 -7.10 2.17
CA TYR A 88 10.27 -8.51 1.82
C TYR A 88 11.66 -9.14 1.87
N ARG A 89 11.78 -10.30 2.53
CA ARG A 89 13.05 -11.00 2.74
C ARG A 89 13.21 -12.27 1.89
N GLY A 90 12.21 -12.60 1.10
CA GLY A 90 12.27 -13.69 0.13
C GLY A 90 12.79 -13.23 -1.23
N SER A 91 12.56 -14.05 -2.25
CA SER A 91 12.88 -13.70 -3.63
C SER A 91 11.85 -12.75 -4.21
N LEU A 92 12.29 -11.71 -4.92
CA LEU A 92 11.37 -10.82 -5.66
C LEU A 92 10.55 -11.57 -6.72
N LYS A 93 10.98 -12.76 -7.14
CA LYS A 93 10.17 -13.63 -8.02
C LYS A 93 8.83 -14.01 -7.39
N ASP A 94 8.75 -14.06 -6.08
CA ASP A 94 7.51 -14.40 -5.36
C ASP A 94 6.44 -13.30 -5.52
N MET A 95 6.85 -12.08 -5.86
CA MET A 95 5.95 -10.95 -6.12
C MET A 95 5.30 -11.01 -7.50
N HIS A 96 5.77 -11.89 -8.37
CA HIS A 96 5.21 -12.03 -9.71
C HIS A 96 3.75 -12.48 -9.63
N HIS A 97 2.86 -11.71 -10.25
CA HIS A 97 1.41 -11.87 -10.17
C HIS A 97 0.78 -11.66 -8.78
N ALA A 98 1.55 -11.23 -7.78
CA ALA A 98 1.01 -10.88 -6.47
C ALA A 98 0.06 -9.68 -6.56
N THR A 99 -0.77 -9.52 -5.53
CA THR A 99 -1.66 -8.38 -5.36
C THR A 99 -1.13 -7.47 -4.27
N VAL A 100 -1.08 -6.16 -4.54
CA VAL A 100 -0.84 -5.16 -3.51
C VAL A 100 -2.16 -4.55 -3.07
N TYR A 101 -2.41 -4.59 -1.78
CA TYR A 101 -3.51 -3.91 -1.10
C TYR A 101 -2.96 -2.65 -0.48
N VAL A 102 -3.47 -1.50 -0.85
CA VAL A 102 -2.96 -0.20 -0.40
C VAL A 102 -4.12 0.71 -0.02
N THR A 103 -3.98 1.44 1.08
CA THR A 103 -5.06 2.29 1.58
C THR A 103 -5.34 3.50 0.69
N LEU A 104 -4.34 3.99 -0.04
CA LEU A 104 -4.44 5.10 -0.98
C LEU A 104 -3.93 4.68 -2.35
N PHE A 105 -4.64 5.04 -3.42
CA PHE A 105 -4.21 4.76 -4.79
C PHE A 105 -2.76 5.20 -5.01
N PRO A 106 -1.88 4.35 -5.59
CA PRO A 106 -0.45 4.62 -5.68
C PRO A 106 -0.12 5.82 -6.56
N CYS A 107 0.92 6.56 -6.19
CA CYS A 107 1.49 7.60 -7.05
C CYS A 107 2.21 6.96 -8.25
N HIS A 108 2.57 7.77 -9.23
CA HIS A 108 3.23 7.28 -10.45
C HIS A 108 4.59 6.62 -10.19
N GLU A 109 5.35 7.08 -9.21
CA GLU A 109 6.64 6.46 -8.83
C GLU A 109 6.41 5.05 -8.25
N CYS A 110 5.44 4.91 -7.35
CA CYS A 110 5.07 3.60 -6.81
C CYS A 110 4.48 2.68 -7.89
N ALA A 111 3.67 3.21 -8.81
CA ALA A 111 3.14 2.42 -9.93
C ALA A 111 4.26 1.79 -10.78
N LYS A 112 5.31 2.55 -11.08
CA LYS A 112 6.50 2.05 -11.79
C LYS A 112 7.23 0.97 -10.99
N THR A 113 7.42 1.19 -9.70
CA THR A 113 8.09 0.25 -8.80
C THR A 113 7.31 -1.07 -8.69
N LEU A 114 5.99 -0.99 -8.53
CA LEU A 114 5.12 -2.17 -8.49
C LEU A 114 5.16 -2.95 -9.80
N ALA A 115 5.13 -2.25 -10.93
CA ALA A 115 5.24 -2.87 -12.26
C ALA A 115 6.58 -3.60 -12.41
N GLN A 116 7.68 -2.98 -12.03
CA GLN A 116 9.01 -3.57 -12.12
C GLN A 116 9.16 -4.77 -11.18
N ALA A 117 8.49 -4.78 -10.03
CA ALA A 117 8.47 -5.91 -9.11
C ALA A 117 7.61 -7.11 -9.61
N GLY A 118 6.82 -6.93 -10.66
CA GLY A 118 5.99 -7.98 -11.24
C GLY A 118 4.60 -8.12 -10.61
N ILE A 119 4.15 -7.12 -9.86
CA ILE A 119 2.80 -7.09 -9.28
C ILE A 119 1.75 -7.21 -10.38
N GLY A 120 0.74 -8.05 -10.16
CA GLY A 120 -0.33 -8.30 -11.12
C GLY A 120 -1.59 -7.48 -10.91
N GLU A 121 -1.84 -7.05 -9.68
CA GLU A 121 -3.04 -6.30 -9.33
C GLU A 121 -2.80 -5.31 -8.19
N VAL A 122 -3.46 -4.16 -8.26
CA VAL A 122 -3.52 -3.15 -7.20
C VAL A 122 -4.97 -3.05 -6.71
N VAL A 123 -5.19 -3.29 -5.43
CA VAL A 123 -6.48 -3.09 -4.76
C VAL A 123 -6.33 -1.92 -3.79
N TYR A 124 -7.19 -0.92 -3.91
CA TYR A 124 -7.07 0.30 -3.12
C TYR A 124 -8.38 0.68 -2.45
N LEU A 125 -8.28 1.49 -1.38
CA LEU A 125 -9.42 1.92 -0.59
C LEU A 125 -9.83 3.35 -0.92
N PHE A 126 -8.87 4.29 -0.94
CA PHE A 126 -9.09 5.71 -1.20
C PHE A 126 -8.40 6.17 -2.49
N ASP A 127 -9.01 7.16 -3.13
CA ASP A 127 -8.55 7.72 -4.41
C ASP A 127 -8.68 9.25 -4.43
N LYS A 128 -8.24 9.89 -3.35
CA LYS A 128 -8.42 11.34 -3.15
C LYS A 128 -7.71 12.22 -4.18
N TYR A 129 -6.73 11.67 -4.89
CA TYR A 129 -5.95 12.40 -5.89
C TYR A 129 -6.31 12.08 -7.34
N LYS A 130 -7.45 11.41 -7.57
CA LYS A 130 -7.89 10.90 -8.88
C LYS A 130 -7.81 11.92 -10.03
N GLY A 131 -8.12 13.18 -9.77
CA GLY A 131 -8.09 14.25 -10.76
C GLY A 131 -6.71 14.83 -11.07
N ARG A 132 -5.66 14.46 -10.30
CA ARG A 132 -4.31 15.00 -10.48
C ARG A 132 -3.57 14.30 -11.62
N VAL A 133 -2.65 15.03 -12.26
CA VAL A 133 -1.82 14.50 -13.34
C VAL A 133 -1.03 13.27 -12.89
N ASP A 134 -0.45 13.29 -11.69
CA ASP A 134 0.31 12.16 -11.14
C ASP A 134 -0.53 10.87 -11.07
N SER A 135 -1.79 10.98 -10.68
CA SER A 135 -2.70 9.86 -10.62
C SER A 135 -3.07 9.32 -12.00
N GLN A 136 -3.19 10.21 -12.99
CA GLN A 136 -3.42 9.82 -14.38
C GLN A 136 -2.19 9.10 -14.97
N ILE A 137 -0.98 9.58 -14.66
CA ILE A 137 0.26 8.92 -15.07
C ILE A 137 0.36 7.53 -14.43
N ALA A 138 0.06 7.42 -13.13
CA ALA A 138 0.05 6.13 -12.43
C ALA A 138 -0.90 5.12 -13.12
N ARG A 139 -2.12 5.52 -13.44
CA ARG A 139 -3.10 4.70 -14.16
C ARG A 139 -2.58 4.26 -15.52
N ARG A 140 -1.99 5.18 -16.27
CA ARG A 140 -1.40 4.87 -17.57
C ARG A 140 -0.27 3.85 -17.46
N VAL A 141 0.60 3.97 -16.46
CA VAL A 141 1.67 3.00 -16.18
C VAL A 141 1.07 1.63 -15.89
N LEU A 142 0.13 1.54 -14.96
CA LEU A 142 -0.49 0.27 -14.58
C LEU A 142 -1.19 -0.39 -15.77
N MET A 143 -2.00 0.35 -16.53
CA MET A 143 -2.71 -0.17 -17.69
C MET A 143 -1.75 -0.66 -18.78
N THR A 144 -0.71 0.12 -19.10
CA THR A 144 0.26 -0.23 -20.12
C THR A 144 1.07 -1.48 -19.75
N CYS A 145 1.35 -1.65 -18.46
CA CYS A 145 2.04 -2.83 -17.92
C CYS A 145 1.11 -4.05 -17.72
N GLY A 146 -0.19 -3.93 -18.03
CA GLY A 146 -1.14 -5.02 -17.86
C GLY A 146 -1.52 -5.31 -16.41
N ILE A 147 -1.32 -4.35 -15.51
CA ILE A 147 -1.65 -4.47 -14.10
C ILE A 147 -3.10 -4.03 -13.90
N ARG A 148 -3.93 -4.92 -13.36
CA ARG A 148 -5.31 -4.59 -13.00
C ARG A 148 -5.30 -3.73 -11.74
N PHE A 149 -6.26 -2.82 -11.62
CA PHE A 149 -6.49 -2.07 -10.39
C PHE A 149 -7.98 -1.86 -10.16
N ARG A 150 -8.39 -1.96 -8.92
CA ARG A 150 -9.79 -1.82 -8.50
C ARG A 150 -9.91 -1.26 -7.11
N GLN A 151 -10.95 -0.49 -6.89
CA GLN A 151 -11.32 0.07 -5.60
C GLN A 151 -12.25 -0.89 -4.87
N ILE A 152 -12.08 -1.01 -3.56
CA ILE A 152 -12.98 -1.78 -2.70
C ILE A 152 -13.54 -0.91 -1.59
N GLU A 153 -14.64 -1.38 -1.00
CA GLU A 153 -15.22 -0.87 0.22
C GLU A 153 -15.15 -1.94 1.31
N LEU A 154 -15.05 -1.49 2.56
CA LEU A 154 -15.03 -2.39 3.70
C LEU A 154 -16.42 -2.56 4.27
N SER A 155 -16.77 -3.77 4.70
CA SER A 155 -17.98 -4.03 5.46
C SER A 155 -17.83 -3.58 6.91
N GLU A 156 -18.93 -3.30 7.57
CA GLU A 156 -18.98 -3.17 9.03
C GLU A 156 -18.79 -4.54 9.66
N PHE A 157 -18.03 -4.55 10.77
CA PHE A 157 -17.67 -5.81 11.40
C PHE A 157 -17.42 -5.58 12.89
N GLU A 158 -17.95 -6.49 13.70
CA GLU A 158 -17.77 -6.51 15.15
C GLU A 158 -17.02 -7.78 15.57
N LEU A 159 -16.08 -7.61 16.50
CA LEU A 159 -15.44 -8.75 17.15
C LEU A 159 -16.42 -9.35 18.16
N SER A 160 -16.60 -10.66 18.11
CA SER A 160 -17.25 -11.41 19.19
C SER A 160 -16.23 -11.78 20.25
N GLU A 161 -16.61 -11.65 21.52
CA GLU A 161 -15.81 -12.14 22.66
C GLU A 161 -15.70 -13.66 22.67
#